data_08a35cce064095e34df1ab0bd59482ad
#
_entry.id   08a35cce064095e34df1ab0bd59482ad
#
_cell.length_a   1.000
_cell.length_b   1.000
_cell.length_c   1.000
_cell.angle_alpha   90.00
_cell.angle_beta   90.00
_cell.angle_gamma   90.00
#
_symmetry.space_group_name_H-M   'P 1'
#
loop_
_entity.id
_entity.type
_entity.pdbx_description
1 polymer ?
#
loop_
_entity_poly.entity_id
_entity_poly.type
_entity_poly.pdbx_seq_one_letter_code
_entity_poly.pdbx_strand_id
1 'polypeptide(L)'
;MTPDTTPATTFDVVTAAWGAEFIELYLELCVANQLSPGNLPALPPGSRYRIFTVADDVARLDAHPRLDAIRRLMPVDVVAVDMSEADRATRSRERWNTHKRMIACHRRAAADAAPERRGLIYLAPDFVLAEGTIAGLLRLHSRGARA
;
A
#
# COMPACT_ATOMS: atom_id res chain seq x y z
N MET A 1 -21.22 -24.49 22.26
CA MET A 1 -20.88 -23.13 21.80
C MET A 1 -19.66 -23.27 20.89
N THR A 2 -19.87 -23.40 19.60
CA THR A 2 -18.79 -23.43 18.60
C THR A 2 -18.14 -22.05 18.62
N PRO A 3 -16.81 -21.93 18.73
CA PRO A 3 -16.17 -20.64 18.59
C PRO A 3 -16.49 -20.08 17.21
N ASP A 4 -16.96 -18.84 17.18
CA ASP A 4 -17.20 -18.10 15.95
C ASP A 4 -15.82 -17.87 15.29
N THR A 5 -15.43 -18.78 14.41
CA THR A 5 -14.22 -18.72 13.61
C THR A 5 -14.47 -17.84 12.39
N THR A 6 -14.89 -16.61 12.61
CA THR A 6 -14.78 -15.61 11.55
C THR A 6 -13.29 -15.52 11.18
N PRO A 7 -12.91 -15.82 9.93
CA PRO A 7 -11.51 -15.77 9.55
C PRO A 7 -10.96 -14.38 9.81
N ALA A 8 -9.79 -14.31 10.43
CA ALA A 8 -9.14 -13.04 10.69
C ALA A 8 -9.05 -12.23 9.39
N THR A 9 -9.51 -10.99 9.43
CA THR A 9 -9.43 -10.10 8.26
C THR A 9 -7.97 -9.91 7.88
N THR A 10 -7.61 -10.28 6.66
CA THR A 10 -6.29 -9.99 6.10
C THR A 10 -6.31 -8.66 5.38
N PHE A 11 -5.16 -8.01 5.28
CA PHE A 11 -5.07 -6.66 4.73
C PHE A 11 -4.10 -6.60 3.56
N ASP A 12 -4.43 -5.76 2.59
CA ASP A 12 -3.49 -5.25 1.61
C ASP A 12 -3.09 -3.83 2.03
N VAL A 13 -1.81 -3.64 2.33
CA VAL A 13 -1.23 -2.30 2.48
C VAL A 13 -0.92 -1.79 1.10
N VAL A 14 -1.49 -0.66 0.74
CA VAL A 14 -1.45 -0.12 -0.62
C VAL A 14 -0.72 1.21 -0.63
N THR A 15 0.29 1.30 -1.46
CA THR A 15 1.01 2.54 -1.76
C THR A 15 1.06 2.75 -3.27
N ALA A 16 1.05 3.99 -3.72
CA ALA A 16 1.23 4.38 -5.11
C ALA A 16 2.43 5.32 -5.22
N ALA A 17 3.50 4.91 -5.92
CA ALA A 17 4.72 5.70 -6.06
C ALA A 17 5.29 5.56 -7.47
N TRP A 18 5.76 6.65 -8.05
CA TRP A 18 6.42 6.68 -9.38
C TRP A 18 7.38 7.85 -9.48
N GLY A 19 8.37 7.73 -10.38
CA GLY A 19 9.45 8.69 -10.55
C GLY A 19 10.62 8.41 -9.61
N ALA A 20 11.83 8.42 -10.17
CA ALA A 20 13.04 7.95 -9.51
C ALA A 20 13.29 8.60 -8.15
N GLU A 21 13.28 9.94 -8.09
CA GLU A 21 13.57 10.70 -6.88
C GLU A 21 12.53 10.45 -5.79
N PHE A 22 11.24 10.39 -6.18
CA PHE A 22 10.16 10.17 -5.24
C PHE A 22 10.16 8.74 -4.68
N ILE A 23 10.48 7.76 -5.51
CA ILE A 23 10.65 6.37 -5.08
C ILE A 23 11.79 6.24 -4.07
N GLU A 24 12.94 6.86 -4.32
CA GLU A 24 14.07 6.84 -3.38
C GLU A 24 13.68 7.46 -2.03
N LEU A 25 13.03 8.63 -2.06
CA LEU A 25 12.56 9.29 -0.83
C LEU A 25 11.59 8.39 -0.05
N TYR A 26 10.63 7.80 -0.74
CA TYR A 26 9.67 6.87 -0.16
C TYR A 26 10.37 5.67 0.51
N LEU A 27 11.29 5.02 -0.21
CA LEU A 27 11.97 3.82 0.27
C LEU A 27 12.91 4.12 1.44
N GLU A 28 13.63 5.23 1.40
CA GLU A 28 14.60 5.59 2.44
C GLU A 28 13.94 6.11 3.72
N LEU A 29 12.89 6.90 3.63
CA LEU A 29 12.27 7.53 4.79
C LEU A 29 11.03 6.79 5.26
N CYS A 30 10.06 6.56 4.35
CA CYS A 30 8.75 6.08 4.76
C CYS A 30 8.76 4.59 5.04
N VAL A 31 9.42 3.78 4.21
CA VAL A 31 9.52 2.33 4.43
C VAL A 31 10.28 2.02 5.72
N ALA A 32 11.37 2.72 6.01
CA ALA A 32 12.10 2.54 7.25
C ALA A 32 11.21 2.78 8.49
N ASN A 33 10.40 3.82 8.44
CA ASN A 33 9.44 4.14 9.50
C ASN A 33 8.27 3.13 9.57
N GLN A 34 7.78 2.66 8.44
CA GLN A 34 6.71 1.66 8.39
C GLN A 34 7.13 0.31 8.98
N LEU A 35 8.43 0.00 8.98
CA LEU A 35 8.98 -1.21 9.59
C LEU A 35 9.10 -1.13 11.12
N SER A 36 8.78 0.00 11.75
CA SER A 36 8.79 0.14 13.22
C SER A 36 7.82 -0.84 13.87
N PRO A 37 8.11 -1.30 15.10
CA PRO A 37 7.19 -2.11 15.88
C PRO A 37 5.80 -1.48 15.97
N GLY A 38 4.75 -2.28 15.84
CA GLY A 38 3.38 -1.79 15.87
C GLY A 38 2.89 -1.13 14.56
N ASN A 39 3.74 -1.06 13.53
CA ASN A 39 3.33 -0.71 12.15
C ASN A 39 3.22 -1.98 11.29
N LEU A 40 3.95 -2.12 10.19
CA LEU A 40 3.84 -3.33 9.34
C LEU A 40 4.00 -4.65 10.10
N PRO A 41 4.93 -4.77 11.10
CA PRO A 41 5.04 -6.00 11.87
C PRO A 41 3.79 -6.37 12.69
N ALA A 42 2.86 -5.45 12.92
CA ALA A 42 1.63 -5.70 13.66
C ALA A 42 0.50 -6.29 12.79
N LEU A 43 0.67 -6.34 11.48
CA LEU A 43 -0.34 -6.86 10.57
C LEU A 43 -0.57 -8.37 10.78
N PRO A 44 -1.81 -8.86 10.66
CA PRO A 44 -2.10 -10.28 10.78
C PRO A 44 -1.44 -11.08 9.66
N PRO A 45 -1.08 -12.35 9.92
CA PRO A 45 -0.58 -13.27 8.90
C PRO A 45 -1.49 -13.33 7.68
N GLY A 46 -0.91 -13.42 6.48
CA GLY A 46 -1.65 -13.40 5.23
C GLY A 46 -1.91 -11.99 4.67
N SER A 47 -1.50 -10.94 5.37
CA SER A 47 -1.48 -9.58 4.81
C SER A 47 -0.40 -9.45 3.74
N ARG A 48 -0.55 -8.48 2.81
CA ARG A 48 0.38 -8.22 1.70
C ARG A 48 0.71 -6.74 1.64
N TYR A 49 1.89 -6.43 1.10
CA TYR A 49 2.29 -5.06 0.79
C TYR A 49 2.27 -4.87 -0.73
N ARG A 50 1.55 -3.89 -1.22
CA ARG A 50 1.34 -3.69 -2.66
C ARG A 50 1.73 -2.28 -3.07
N ILE A 51 2.68 -2.18 -3.99
CA ILE A 51 3.16 -0.92 -4.55
C ILE A 51 2.66 -0.82 -5.98
N PHE A 52 1.83 0.18 -6.24
CA PHE A 52 1.33 0.48 -7.58
C PHE A 52 2.20 1.57 -8.21
N THR A 53 2.65 1.34 -9.43
CA THR A 53 3.60 2.22 -10.11
C THR A 53 3.40 2.23 -11.63
N VAL A 54 4.20 2.99 -12.34
CA VAL A 54 4.29 2.94 -13.80
C VAL A 54 5.24 1.83 -14.25
N ALA A 55 5.07 1.32 -15.48
CA ALA A 55 5.85 0.19 -15.97
C ALA A 55 7.37 0.40 -15.88
N ASP A 56 7.83 1.61 -16.17
CA ASP A 56 9.27 1.96 -16.19
C ASP A 56 9.93 1.90 -14.80
N ASP A 57 9.14 2.02 -13.73
CA ASP A 57 9.65 2.03 -12.36
C ASP A 57 9.60 0.66 -11.66
N VAL A 58 8.93 -0.34 -12.27
CA VAL A 58 8.78 -1.68 -11.67
C VAL A 58 10.12 -2.31 -11.32
N ALA A 59 11.05 -2.36 -12.28
CA ALA A 59 12.35 -2.98 -12.06
C ALA A 59 13.17 -2.27 -10.96
N ARG A 60 13.07 -0.93 -10.89
CA ARG A 60 13.74 -0.13 -9.86
C ARG A 60 13.22 -0.47 -8.46
N LEU A 61 11.90 -0.51 -8.31
CA LEU A 61 11.26 -0.86 -7.04
C LEU A 61 11.59 -2.30 -6.66
N ASP A 62 11.40 -3.23 -7.58
CA ASP A 62 11.52 -4.65 -7.30
C ASP A 62 12.93 -5.09 -6.88
N ALA A 63 13.96 -4.44 -7.42
CA ALA A 63 15.36 -4.67 -7.07
C ALA A 63 15.85 -3.90 -5.83
N HIS A 64 15.01 -3.05 -5.21
CA HIS A 64 15.50 -2.18 -4.15
C HIS A 64 15.64 -2.91 -2.81
N PRO A 65 16.81 -2.86 -2.12
CA PRO A 65 17.08 -3.64 -0.92
C PRO A 65 16.15 -3.30 0.28
N ARG A 66 15.55 -2.10 0.32
CA ARG A 66 14.56 -1.75 1.36
C ARG A 66 13.32 -2.62 1.29
N LEU A 67 12.89 -3.05 0.09
CA LEU A 67 11.76 -3.96 -0.04
C LEU A 67 12.06 -5.35 0.49
N ASP A 68 13.32 -5.78 0.53
CA ASP A 68 13.69 -7.07 1.13
C ASP A 68 13.38 -7.11 2.62
N ALA A 69 13.44 -5.98 3.31
CA ALA A 69 13.02 -5.91 4.70
C ALA A 69 11.50 -6.15 4.86
N ILE A 70 10.68 -5.61 3.95
CA ILE A 70 9.23 -5.90 3.95
C ILE A 70 8.98 -7.35 3.53
N ARG A 71 9.69 -7.86 2.51
CA ARG A 71 9.57 -9.25 2.03
C ARG A 71 9.84 -10.29 3.11
N ARG A 72 10.67 -9.97 4.11
CA ARG A 72 10.88 -10.83 5.28
C ARG A 72 9.67 -10.90 6.21
N LEU A 73 8.78 -9.92 6.17
CA LEU A 73 7.57 -9.86 6.99
C LEU A 73 6.35 -10.41 6.26
N MET A 74 6.20 -10.07 4.97
CA MET A 74 5.01 -10.38 4.19
C MET A 74 5.29 -10.35 2.68
N PRO A 75 4.43 -10.96 1.85
CA PRO A 75 4.52 -10.83 0.39
C PRO A 75 4.49 -9.37 -0.05
N VAL A 76 5.33 -9.03 -1.03
CA VAL A 76 5.40 -7.70 -1.66
C VAL A 76 5.11 -7.86 -3.14
N ASP A 77 4.09 -7.15 -3.62
CA ASP A 77 3.72 -7.08 -5.02
C ASP A 77 4.03 -5.68 -5.57
N VAL A 78 4.86 -5.61 -6.60
CA VAL A 78 5.06 -4.37 -7.38
C VAL A 78 4.19 -4.47 -8.64
N VAL A 79 3.18 -3.62 -8.74
CA VAL A 79 2.12 -3.72 -9.75
C VAL A 79 2.20 -2.53 -10.71
N ALA A 80 2.47 -2.82 -11.99
CA ALA A 80 2.36 -1.80 -13.03
C ALA A 80 0.89 -1.47 -13.32
N VAL A 81 0.59 -0.17 -13.38
CA VAL A 81 -0.73 0.33 -13.77
C VAL A 81 -0.61 1.12 -15.07
N ASP A 82 -1.49 0.84 -16.02
CA ASP A 82 -1.60 1.66 -17.23
C ASP A 82 -2.17 3.03 -16.86
N MET A 83 -1.34 4.04 -16.98
CA MET A 83 -1.69 5.42 -16.65
C MET A 83 -2.20 6.19 -17.89
N SER A 84 -2.25 5.58 -19.06
CA SER A 84 -2.56 6.25 -20.33
C SER A 84 -3.95 6.89 -20.33
N GLU A 85 -4.92 6.29 -19.68
CA GLU A 85 -6.26 6.87 -19.56
C GLU A 85 -6.26 8.09 -18.63
N ALA A 86 -5.58 8.00 -17.49
CA ALA A 86 -5.44 9.11 -16.55
C ALA A 86 -4.73 10.31 -17.21
N ASP A 87 -3.70 10.04 -18.00
CA ASP A 87 -2.94 11.06 -18.71
C ASP A 87 -3.75 11.72 -19.85
N ARG A 88 -4.50 10.94 -20.63
CA ARG A 88 -5.38 11.47 -21.70
C ARG A 88 -6.52 12.33 -21.17
N ALA A 89 -7.04 11.99 -19.99
CA ALA A 89 -8.12 12.76 -19.38
C ALA A 89 -7.67 14.13 -18.82
N THR A 90 -6.38 14.46 -18.94
CA THR A 90 -5.82 15.69 -18.36
C THR A 90 -5.27 16.58 -19.47
N ARG A 91 -6.05 17.59 -19.87
CA ARG A 91 -5.60 18.62 -20.82
C ARG A 91 -4.82 19.77 -20.19
N SER A 92 -4.62 19.77 -18.87
CA SER A 92 -3.89 20.85 -18.20
C SER A 92 -3.33 20.45 -16.85
N ARG A 93 -2.05 20.80 -16.63
CA ARG A 93 -1.27 20.87 -15.40
C ARG A 93 -0.93 19.55 -14.69
N GLU A 94 0.36 19.33 -14.47
CA GLU A 94 1.01 18.20 -13.83
C GLU A 94 0.38 17.73 -12.49
N ARG A 95 -0.12 18.65 -11.66
CA ARG A 95 -0.77 18.34 -10.39
C ARG A 95 -2.01 17.45 -10.50
N TRP A 96 -2.83 17.67 -11.53
CA TRP A 96 -4.04 16.88 -11.75
C TRP A 96 -3.73 15.47 -12.25
N ASN A 97 -2.63 15.31 -12.99
CA ASN A 97 -2.16 13.99 -13.45
C ASN A 97 -1.79 13.11 -12.27
N THR A 98 -1.05 13.63 -11.30
CA THR A 98 -0.67 12.88 -10.09
C THR A 98 -1.88 12.35 -9.35
N HIS A 99 -2.92 13.18 -9.14
CA HIS A 99 -4.16 12.75 -8.49
C HIS A 99 -4.90 11.66 -9.26
N LYS A 100 -5.04 11.82 -10.57
CA LYS A 100 -5.73 10.83 -11.41
C LYS A 100 -4.98 9.50 -11.47
N ARG A 101 -3.66 9.54 -11.54
CA ARG A 101 -2.82 8.34 -11.46
C ARG A 101 -2.99 7.63 -10.13
N MET A 102 -2.99 8.37 -9.03
CA MET A 102 -3.24 7.80 -7.70
C MET A 102 -4.63 7.16 -7.61
N ILE A 103 -5.67 7.80 -8.15
CA ILE A 103 -7.02 7.24 -8.21
C ILE A 103 -7.03 5.94 -9.04
N ALA A 104 -6.33 5.87 -10.17
CA ALA A 104 -6.22 4.66 -10.98
C ALA A 104 -5.58 3.52 -10.18
N CYS A 105 -4.51 3.79 -9.44
CA CYS A 105 -3.87 2.82 -8.55
C CYS A 105 -4.82 2.33 -7.46
N HIS A 106 -5.52 3.24 -6.79
CA HIS A 106 -6.47 2.89 -5.73
C HIS A 106 -7.65 2.06 -6.24
N ARG A 107 -8.19 2.39 -7.41
CA ARG A 107 -9.26 1.60 -8.07
C ARG A 107 -8.79 0.19 -8.40
N ARG A 108 -7.57 0.07 -8.93
CA ARG A 108 -6.98 -1.24 -9.21
C ARG A 108 -6.79 -2.05 -7.94
N ALA A 109 -6.27 -1.44 -6.88
CA ALA A 109 -6.10 -2.11 -5.59
C ALA A 109 -7.44 -2.60 -5.01
N ALA A 110 -8.48 -1.77 -5.08
CA ALA A 110 -9.81 -2.14 -4.60
C ALA A 110 -10.42 -3.29 -5.43
N ALA A 111 -10.29 -3.24 -6.75
CA ALA A 111 -10.78 -4.29 -7.63
C ALA A 111 -10.09 -5.65 -7.38
N ASP A 112 -8.79 -5.63 -7.13
CA ASP A 112 -8.01 -6.84 -6.84
C ASP A 112 -8.32 -7.42 -5.44
N ALA A 113 -8.61 -6.58 -4.45
CA ALA A 113 -8.89 -7.00 -3.07
C ALA A 113 -10.32 -7.51 -2.85
N ALA A 114 -11.28 -7.00 -3.62
CA ALA A 114 -12.71 -7.28 -3.43
C ALA A 114 -13.07 -8.77 -3.51
N PRO A 115 -12.59 -9.57 -4.49
CA PRO A 115 -12.91 -11.00 -4.57
C PRO A 115 -12.39 -11.79 -3.36
N GLU A 116 -11.27 -11.38 -2.78
CA GLU A 116 -10.66 -12.03 -1.62
C GLU A 116 -11.19 -11.46 -0.29
N ARG A 117 -12.07 -10.46 -0.32
CA ARG A 117 -12.65 -9.78 0.85
C ARG A 117 -11.58 -9.25 1.81
N ARG A 118 -10.48 -8.73 1.27
CA ARG A 118 -9.37 -8.18 2.04
C ARG A 118 -9.67 -6.75 2.48
N GLY A 119 -9.20 -6.39 3.67
CA GLY A 119 -9.17 -5.00 4.10
C GLY A 119 -8.09 -4.22 3.34
N LEU A 120 -8.28 -2.92 3.15
CA LEU A 120 -7.33 -2.06 2.49
C LEU A 120 -6.81 -1.00 3.47
N ILE A 121 -5.49 -0.86 3.54
CA ILE A 121 -4.81 0.20 4.27
C ILE A 121 -4.04 1.03 3.25
N TYR A 122 -4.54 2.22 2.93
CA TYR A 122 -3.87 3.13 2.01
C TYR A 122 -2.83 3.96 2.76
N LEU A 123 -1.59 3.88 2.31
CA LEU A 123 -0.49 4.72 2.81
C LEU A 123 0.00 5.61 1.67
N ALA A 124 -0.06 6.91 1.85
CA ALA A 124 0.60 7.80 0.92
C ALA A 124 2.13 7.61 1.02
N PRO A 125 2.86 7.70 -0.08
CA PRO A 125 4.29 7.39 -0.11
C PRO A 125 5.17 8.45 0.59
N ASP A 126 4.58 9.54 1.05
CA ASP A 126 5.19 10.60 1.86
C ASP A 126 4.71 10.59 3.33
N PHE A 127 3.97 9.56 3.74
CA PHE A 127 3.51 9.44 5.12
C PHE A 127 4.58 8.84 6.03
N VAL A 128 4.88 9.56 7.10
CA VAL A 128 5.64 9.07 8.25
C VAL A 128 4.64 8.73 9.35
N LEU A 129 4.57 7.45 9.72
CA LEU A 129 3.65 6.95 10.72
C LEU A 129 4.25 7.11 12.13
N ALA A 130 3.43 7.46 13.11
CA ALA A 130 3.82 7.27 14.50
C ALA A 130 3.97 5.76 14.80
N GLU A 131 4.81 5.42 15.75
CA GLU A 131 4.95 4.03 16.20
C GLU A 131 3.60 3.51 16.71
N GLY A 132 3.23 2.31 16.29
CA GLY A 132 1.97 1.69 16.70
C GLY A 132 0.72 2.21 15.97
N THR A 133 0.85 3.03 14.93
CA THR A 133 -0.31 3.52 14.15
C THR A 133 -1.14 2.37 13.60
N ILE A 134 -0.53 1.40 12.93
CA ILE A 134 -1.26 0.26 12.33
C ILE A 134 -1.86 -0.62 13.44
N ALA A 135 -1.14 -0.91 14.50
CA ALA A 135 -1.69 -1.63 15.65
C ALA A 135 -2.90 -0.91 16.26
N GLY A 136 -2.88 0.43 16.29
CA GLY A 136 -4.01 1.25 16.72
C GLY A 136 -5.23 1.08 15.82
N LEU A 137 -5.04 1.15 14.51
CA LEU A 137 -6.10 0.95 13.51
C LEU A 137 -6.72 -0.45 13.62
N LEU A 138 -5.89 -1.49 13.78
CA LEU A 138 -6.35 -2.87 13.93
C LEU A 138 -7.21 -3.04 15.20
N ARG A 139 -6.83 -2.41 16.31
CA ARG A 139 -7.64 -2.41 17.55
C ARG A 139 -8.99 -1.71 17.34
N LEU A 140 -9.05 -0.61 16.60
CA LEU A 140 -10.29 0.07 16.28
C LEU A 140 -11.17 -0.79 15.38
N HIS A 141 -10.59 -1.40 14.35
CA HIS A 141 -11.29 -2.31 13.45
C HIS A 141 -11.91 -3.50 14.21
N SER A 142 -11.16 -4.14 15.12
CA SER A 142 -11.64 -5.27 15.93
C SER A 142 -12.80 -4.89 16.87
N ARG A 143 -12.95 -3.61 17.22
CA ARG A 143 -14.05 -3.07 18.00
C ARG A 143 -15.27 -2.65 17.15
N GLY A 144 -15.24 -2.94 15.86
CA GLY A 144 -16.31 -2.61 14.93
C GLY A 144 -16.33 -1.15 14.48
N ALA A 145 -15.29 -0.37 14.72
CA ALA A 145 -15.16 0.95 14.14
C ALA A 145 -15.11 0.85 12.61
N ARG A 146 -15.93 1.64 11.95
CA ARG A 146 -15.97 1.77 10.48
C ARG A 146 -15.33 3.09 10.09
N ALA A 147 -14.40 3.06 9.14
CA ALA A 147 -13.83 4.25 8.52
C ALA A 147 -14.73 4.70 7.36
#